data_1e9488b290d06addc068724ed37510ed
#
_entry.id   1e9488b290d06addc068724ed37510ed
#
_cell.length_a   1.000
_cell.length_b   1.000
_cell.length_c   1.000
_cell.angle_alpha   90.00
_cell.angle_beta   90.00
_cell.angle_gamma   90.00
#
_symmetry.space_group_name_H-M   'P 1'
#
loop_
_entity.id
_entity.type
_entity.pdbx_description
1 polymer ?
#
loop_
_entity_poly.entity_id
_entity_poly.type
_entity_poly.pdbx_seq_one_letter_code
_entity_poly.pdbx_strand_id
1 'polypeptide(L)'
;MSSTQQRRKPDWLKVRININDNYKYVNNMLQKHKLNTVCSEARCPNIYECWENKTATIMILGDTCTRACGFCSVKTGRGVSIDKKEPINTALAVKKLGLKHVVITSVDRDDLKNDYGAEMWKQTVLSIRE
;
A
#
# COMPACT_ATOMS: atom_id res chain seq x y z
N MET A 1 35.65 -2.93 -23.30
CA MET A 1 34.37 -3.18 -22.58
C MET A 1 34.60 -2.84 -21.11
N SER A 2 34.04 -1.75 -20.65
CA SER A 2 34.07 -1.41 -19.21
C SER A 2 33.06 -2.31 -18.50
N SER A 3 33.57 -3.27 -17.72
CA SER A 3 32.74 -3.96 -16.74
C SER A 3 32.27 -2.91 -15.74
N THR A 4 31.00 -2.55 -15.79
CA THR A 4 30.37 -1.80 -14.71
C THR A 4 30.43 -2.70 -13.47
N GLN A 5 31.46 -2.55 -12.67
CA GLN A 5 31.47 -3.12 -11.33
C GLN A 5 30.28 -2.51 -10.60
N GLN A 6 29.21 -3.29 -10.44
CA GLN A 6 28.13 -2.90 -9.56
C GLN A 6 28.75 -2.69 -8.17
N ARG A 7 28.88 -1.43 -7.78
CA ARG A 7 29.38 -1.10 -6.44
C ARG A 7 28.42 -1.72 -5.43
N ARG A 8 28.97 -2.65 -4.64
CA ARG A 8 28.20 -3.29 -3.58
C ARG A 8 27.70 -2.24 -2.61
N LYS A 9 26.41 -2.26 -2.28
CA LYS A 9 25.84 -1.31 -1.32
C LYS A 9 26.55 -1.44 0.03
N PRO A 10 26.82 -0.32 0.73
CA PRO A 10 27.33 -0.35 2.08
C PRO A 10 26.41 -1.16 3.00
N ASP A 11 26.99 -1.76 4.05
CA ASP A 11 26.22 -2.63 4.95
C ASP A 11 25.07 -1.89 5.67
N TRP A 12 25.24 -0.60 5.93
CA TRP A 12 24.19 0.21 6.55
C TRP A 12 23.00 0.50 5.62
N LEU A 13 23.14 0.29 4.32
CA LEU A 13 22.04 0.38 3.34
C LEU A 13 21.33 -0.96 3.10
N LYS A 14 21.84 -2.04 3.70
CA LYS A 14 21.22 -3.35 3.55
C LYS A 14 20.07 -3.51 4.54
N VAL A 15 18.95 -3.98 4.04
CA VAL A 15 17.78 -4.28 4.87
C VAL A 15 17.77 -5.77 5.19
N ARG A 16 17.58 -6.10 6.45
CA ARG A 16 17.40 -7.50 6.88
C ARG A 16 16.00 -7.93 6.53
N ILE A 17 15.89 -9.01 5.78
CA ILE A 17 14.61 -9.65 5.50
C ILE A 17 14.25 -10.49 6.72
N ASN A 18 13.28 -10.03 7.51
CA ASN A 18 12.79 -10.74 8.67
C ASN A 18 11.29 -11.04 8.50
N ILE A 19 10.99 -12.24 8.03
CA ILE A 19 9.61 -12.71 7.87
C ILE A 19 9.21 -13.37 9.19
N ASN A 20 8.73 -12.55 10.12
CA ASN A 20 8.23 -13.02 11.41
C ASN A 20 6.70 -13.22 11.41
N ASP A 21 6.16 -13.63 12.55
CA ASP A 21 4.73 -13.90 12.68
C ASP A 21 3.87 -12.66 12.47
N ASN A 22 4.32 -11.49 12.91
CA ASN A 22 3.60 -10.22 12.69
C ASN A 22 3.54 -9.86 11.21
N TYR A 23 4.66 -10.02 10.48
CA TYR A 23 4.68 -9.81 9.04
C TYR A 23 3.67 -10.72 8.33
N LYS A 24 3.69 -12.01 8.65
CA LYS A 24 2.77 -12.99 8.05
C LYS A 24 1.32 -12.67 8.38
N TYR A 25 1.05 -12.27 9.60
CA TYR A 25 -0.30 -11.89 10.03
C TYR A 25 -0.82 -10.68 9.24
N VAL A 26 -0.02 -9.62 9.14
CA VAL A 26 -0.38 -8.43 8.37
C VAL A 26 -0.62 -8.78 6.90
N ASN A 27 0.29 -9.53 6.29
CA ASN A 27 0.17 -9.94 4.90
C ASN A 27 -1.11 -10.75 4.64
N ASN A 28 -1.40 -11.74 5.50
CA ASN A 28 -2.59 -12.57 5.37
C ASN A 28 -3.88 -11.75 5.52
N MET A 29 -3.92 -10.83 6.47
CA MET A 29 -5.08 -9.96 6.67
C MET A 29 -5.34 -9.04 5.48
N LEU A 30 -4.29 -8.46 4.90
CA LEU A 30 -4.41 -7.61 3.73
C LEU A 30 -4.92 -8.39 2.52
N GLN A 31 -4.41 -9.59 2.30
CA GLN A 31 -4.88 -10.45 1.22
C GLN A 31 -6.32 -10.90 1.43
N LYS A 32 -6.68 -11.29 2.64
CA LYS A 32 -8.04 -11.73 2.99
C LYS A 32 -9.09 -10.64 2.73
N HIS A 33 -8.75 -9.39 3.02
CA HIS A 33 -9.64 -8.25 2.81
C HIS A 33 -9.48 -7.59 1.44
N LYS A 34 -8.64 -8.16 0.57
CA LYS A 34 -8.36 -7.65 -0.79
C LYS A 34 -7.91 -6.19 -0.78
N LEU A 35 -7.03 -5.85 0.17
CA LEU A 35 -6.50 -4.50 0.30
C LEU A 35 -5.13 -4.38 -0.36
N ASN A 36 -4.85 -3.19 -0.87
CA ASN A 36 -3.56 -2.84 -1.45
C ASN A 36 -2.78 -1.97 -0.47
N THR A 37 -1.46 -2.14 -0.44
CA THR A 37 -0.57 -1.27 0.33
C THR A 37 0.49 -0.66 -0.58
N VAL A 38 0.89 0.57 -0.27
CA VAL A 38 2.06 1.19 -0.93
C VAL A 38 3.31 0.38 -0.61
N CYS A 39 3.39 -0.16 0.60
CA CYS A 39 4.53 -1.00 1.03
C CYS A 39 4.80 -2.15 0.06
N SER A 40 3.75 -2.84 -0.38
CA SER A 40 3.84 -3.94 -1.33
C SER A 40 3.98 -3.46 -2.77
N GLU A 41 3.12 -2.54 -3.21
CA GLU A 41 3.08 -2.08 -4.61
C GLU A 41 4.32 -1.26 -4.99
N ALA A 42 4.84 -0.45 -4.08
CA ALA A 42 6.05 0.33 -4.29
C ALA A 42 7.34 -0.45 -3.99
N ARG A 43 7.25 -1.71 -3.60
CA ARG A 43 8.39 -2.56 -3.23
C ARG A 43 9.25 -1.91 -2.16
N CYS A 44 8.62 -1.37 -1.12
CA CYS A 44 9.30 -0.65 -0.05
C CYS A 44 10.27 -1.58 0.71
N PRO A 45 11.56 -1.22 0.84
CA PRO A 45 12.52 -2.07 1.55
C PRO A 45 12.29 -2.15 3.06
N ASN A 46 11.53 -1.21 3.63
CA ASN A 46 11.21 -1.17 5.05
C ASN A 46 9.96 -1.98 5.44
N ILE A 47 9.37 -2.69 4.48
CA ILE A 47 8.12 -3.44 4.68
C ILE A 47 8.23 -4.42 5.86
N TYR A 48 9.36 -5.09 6.00
CA TYR A 48 9.56 -6.10 7.05
C TYR A 48 9.55 -5.48 8.44
N GLU A 49 10.17 -4.33 8.61
CA GLU A 49 10.20 -3.59 9.87
C GLU A 49 8.85 -2.97 10.19
N CYS A 50 8.24 -2.28 9.22
CA CYS A 50 6.95 -1.61 9.41
C CYS A 50 5.84 -2.62 9.73
N TRP A 51 5.78 -3.73 9.01
CA TRP A 51 4.75 -4.74 9.25
C TRP A 51 5.00 -5.51 10.55
N GLU A 52 6.24 -5.67 10.96
CA GLU A 52 6.57 -6.19 12.29
C GLU A 52 5.99 -5.31 13.39
N ASN A 53 6.11 -4.00 13.22
CA ASN A 53 5.58 -3.00 14.15
C ASN A 53 4.08 -2.71 13.94
N LYS A 54 3.40 -3.49 13.11
CA LYS A 54 1.97 -3.33 12.77
C LYS A 54 1.67 -1.93 12.22
N THR A 55 2.55 -1.42 11.37
CA THR A 55 2.39 -0.15 10.64
C THR A 55 2.31 -0.44 9.16
N ALA A 56 1.28 0.06 8.50
CA ALA A 56 1.10 -0.12 7.06
C ALA A 56 0.50 1.13 6.44
N THR A 57 0.85 1.38 5.18
CA THR A 57 0.25 2.45 4.38
C THR A 57 -0.71 1.82 3.38
N ILE A 58 -1.99 2.02 3.60
CA ILE A 58 -3.05 1.43 2.78
C ILE A 58 -3.30 2.32 1.57
N MET A 59 -3.36 1.70 0.40
CA MET A 59 -3.64 2.37 -0.86
C MET A 59 -5.05 2.05 -1.31
N ILE A 60 -5.89 3.06 -1.40
CA ILE A 60 -7.29 2.93 -1.84
C ILE A 60 -7.44 3.26 -3.33
N LEU A 61 -8.61 3.01 -3.89
CA LEU A 61 -8.95 3.23 -5.30
C LEU A 61 -8.26 2.25 -6.27
N GLY A 62 -7.84 1.09 -5.77
CA GLY A 62 -7.20 0.04 -6.56
C GLY A 62 -5.69 0.07 -6.52
N ASP A 63 -5.08 -0.73 -7.37
CA ASP A 63 -3.62 -0.91 -7.43
C ASP A 63 -2.98 -0.33 -8.70
N THR A 64 -3.79 0.29 -9.57
CA THR A 64 -3.34 0.81 -10.86
C THR A 64 -3.57 2.31 -10.93
N CYS A 65 -2.48 3.05 -11.13
CA CYS A 65 -2.49 4.51 -11.23
C CYS A 65 -2.67 4.95 -12.69
N THR A 66 -3.41 6.02 -12.93
CA THR A 66 -3.58 6.59 -14.26
C THR A 66 -2.38 7.46 -14.70
N ARG A 67 -1.44 7.71 -13.80
CA ARG A 67 -0.22 8.48 -14.05
C ARG A 67 1.02 7.62 -13.94
N ALA A 68 2.04 7.94 -14.72
CA ALA A 68 3.31 7.21 -14.78
C ALA A 68 4.46 8.10 -14.33
N CYS A 69 4.63 8.22 -13.01
CA CYS A 69 5.74 8.97 -12.43
C CYS A 69 7.04 8.18 -12.54
N GLY A 70 8.12 8.83 -12.97
CA GLY A 70 9.40 8.13 -13.21
C GLY A 70 10.05 7.50 -11.99
N PHE A 71 9.68 7.97 -10.79
CA PHE A 71 10.20 7.46 -9.51
C PHE A 71 9.26 6.45 -8.83
N CYS A 72 8.09 6.19 -9.39
CA CYS A 72 7.04 5.39 -8.76
C CYS A 72 7.03 3.97 -9.31
N SER A 73 6.95 2.98 -8.42
CA SER A 73 6.89 1.54 -8.78
C SER A 73 5.46 1.00 -8.89
N VAL A 74 4.45 1.82 -8.61
CA VAL A 74 3.05 1.41 -8.71
C VAL A 74 2.68 1.18 -10.16
N LYS A 75 1.83 0.17 -10.42
CA LYS A 75 1.36 -0.15 -11.77
C LYS A 75 0.68 1.06 -12.41
N THR A 76 0.93 1.25 -13.69
CA THR A 76 0.29 2.30 -14.49
C THR A 76 -0.66 1.68 -15.51
N GLY A 77 -1.72 2.40 -15.85
CA GLY A 77 -2.69 1.94 -16.84
C GLY A 77 -4.06 2.57 -16.65
N ARG A 78 -5.05 1.98 -17.29
CA ARG A 78 -6.43 2.39 -17.09
C ARG A 78 -6.92 1.94 -15.72
N GLY A 79 -7.72 2.78 -15.05
CA GLY A 79 -8.28 2.44 -13.76
C GLY A 79 -9.19 1.22 -13.82
N VAL A 80 -9.10 0.41 -12.76
CA VAL A 80 -10.01 -0.73 -12.56
C VAL A 80 -11.31 -0.27 -11.92
N SER A 81 -12.33 -1.12 -11.91
CA SER A 81 -13.60 -0.84 -11.24
C SER A 81 -13.39 -0.55 -9.75
N ILE A 82 -14.14 0.42 -9.23
CA ILE A 82 -14.09 0.74 -7.80
C ILE A 82 -14.80 -0.36 -7.01
N ASP A 83 -14.14 -0.87 -5.98
CA ASP A 83 -14.75 -1.77 -5.02
C ASP A 83 -15.49 -0.95 -3.96
N LYS A 84 -16.81 -0.97 -4.00
CA LYS A 84 -17.66 -0.25 -3.06
C LYS A 84 -17.51 -0.74 -1.62
N LYS A 85 -16.99 -1.95 -1.41
CA LYS A 85 -16.74 -2.52 -0.09
C LYS A 85 -15.37 -2.15 0.47
N GLU A 86 -14.53 -1.50 -0.30
CA GLU A 86 -13.17 -1.13 0.10
C GLU A 86 -13.14 -0.31 1.42
N PRO A 87 -13.98 0.72 1.63
CA PRO A 87 -13.99 1.45 2.89
C PRO A 87 -14.27 0.57 4.10
N ILE A 88 -15.25 -0.33 4.00
CA ILE A 88 -15.62 -1.25 5.08
C ILE A 88 -14.49 -2.25 5.32
N ASN A 89 -13.94 -2.84 4.26
CA ASN A 89 -12.83 -3.79 4.36
C ASN A 89 -11.59 -3.15 4.97
N THR A 90 -11.29 -1.91 4.60
CA THR A 90 -10.18 -1.14 5.15
C THR A 90 -10.35 -0.92 6.66
N ALA A 91 -11.55 -0.50 7.09
CA ALA A 91 -11.84 -0.27 8.50
C ALA A 91 -11.76 -1.56 9.33
N LEU A 92 -12.28 -2.67 8.80
CA LEU A 92 -12.20 -3.97 9.46
C LEU A 92 -10.75 -4.44 9.61
N ALA A 93 -9.95 -4.29 8.57
CA ALA A 93 -8.55 -4.68 8.60
C ALA A 93 -7.74 -3.83 9.59
N VAL A 94 -7.95 -2.53 9.62
CA VAL A 94 -7.30 -1.62 10.57
C VAL A 94 -7.64 -2.03 12.01
N LYS A 95 -8.90 -2.31 12.28
CA LYS A 95 -9.36 -2.74 13.61
C LYS A 95 -8.73 -4.07 14.02
N LYS A 96 -8.76 -5.07 13.14
CA LYS A 96 -8.22 -6.41 13.42
C LYS A 96 -6.71 -6.41 13.58
N LEU A 97 -6.00 -5.59 12.81
CA LEU A 97 -4.54 -5.48 12.90
C LEU A 97 -4.10 -4.72 14.15
N GLY A 98 -5.00 -3.98 14.81
CA GLY A 98 -4.65 -3.15 15.96
C GLY A 98 -3.63 -2.08 15.62
N LEU A 99 -3.73 -1.49 14.43
CA LEU A 99 -2.80 -0.46 13.99
C LEU A 99 -2.93 0.80 14.85
N LYS A 100 -1.81 1.25 15.40
CA LYS A 100 -1.76 2.51 16.17
C LYS A 100 -1.75 3.72 15.24
N HIS A 101 -1.05 3.61 14.12
CA HIS A 101 -1.00 4.60 13.07
C HIS A 101 -1.38 3.98 11.74
N VAL A 102 -2.29 4.63 11.04
CA VAL A 102 -2.70 4.24 9.71
C VAL A 102 -2.43 5.39 8.77
N VAL A 103 -1.65 5.12 7.74
CA VAL A 103 -1.46 6.06 6.63
C VAL A 103 -2.31 5.58 5.48
N ILE A 104 -3.12 6.46 4.93
CA ILE A 104 -3.98 6.16 3.79
C ILE A 104 -3.56 7.04 2.63
N THR A 105 -3.36 6.41 1.51
CA THR A 105 -3.07 7.08 0.25
C THR A 105 -3.90 6.44 -0.87
N SER A 106 -3.78 6.94 -2.06
CA SER A 106 -4.47 6.39 -3.22
C SER A 106 -3.61 6.53 -4.47
N VAL A 107 -3.93 5.69 -5.47
CA VAL A 107 -3.50 5.93 -6.85
C VAL A 107 -4.27 7.11 -7.42
N ASP A 108 -3.73 7.77 -8.43
CA ASP A 108 -4.46 8.78 -9.17
C ASP A 108 -5.50 8.10 -10.08
N ARG A 109 -6.71 8.65 -10.06
CA ARG A 109 -7.83 8.13 -10.82
C ARG A 109 -8.43 9.24 -11.69
N ASP A 110 -7.67 9.67 -12.69
CA ASP A 110 -8.12 10.68 -13.66
C ASP A 110 -9.32 10.19 -14.50
N ASP A 111 -9.54 8.88 -14.53
CA ASP A 111 -10.69 8.24 -15.18
C ASP A 111 -12.02 8.45 -14.43
N LEU A 112 -11.96 8.77 -13.14
CA LEU A 112 -13.15 9.06 -12.33
C LEU A 112 -13.50 10.55 -12.40
N LYS A 113 -14.09 10.95 -13.52
CA LYS A 113 -14.30 12.36 -13.87
C LYS A 113 -15.28 13.11 -12.97
N ASN A 114 -16.13 12.42 -12.20
CA ASN A 114 -17.10 13.08 -11.33
C ASN A 114 -16.45 13.72 -10.09
N ASP A 115 -15.56 13.00 -9.42
CA ASP A 115 -14.98 13.45 -8.15
C ASP A 115 -13.53 12.99 -7.94
N TYR A 116 -12.94 12.31 -8.91
CA TYR A 116 -11.58 11.75 -8.85
C TYR A 116 -11.34 10.82 -7.63
N GLY A 117 -12.42 10.25 -7.09
CA GLY A 117 -12.35 9.34 -5.95
C GLY A 117 -12.59 9.97 -4.58
N ALA A 118 -12.99 11.24 -4.53
CA ALA A 118 -13.19 11.96 -3.27
C ALA A 118 -14.25 11.30 -2.37
N GLU A 119 -15.33 10.78 -2.93
CA GLU A 119 -16.35 10.07 -2.16
C GLU A 119 -15.80 8.80 -1.50
N MET A 120 -14.95 8.03 -2.19
CA MET A 120 -14.31 6.85 -1.63
C MET A 120 -13.36 7.22 -0.49
N TRP A 121 -12.63 8.33 -0.61
CA TRP A 121 -11.81 8.87 0.46
C TRP A 121 -12.65 9.20 1.70
N LYS A 122 -13.74 9.91 1.49
CA LYS A 122 -14.66 10.29 2.57
C LYS A 122 -15.19 9.05 3.30
N GLN A 123 -15.71 8.07 2.56
CA GLN A 123 -16.26 6.84 3.13
C GLN A 123 -15.19 6.05 3.90
N THR A 124 -13.98 5.97 3.37
CA THR A 124 -12.88 5.27 4.01
C THR A 124 -12.50 5.91 5.36
N VAL A 125 -12.35 7.23 5.39
CA VAL A 125 -12.01 7.96 6.63
C VAL A 125 -13.11 7.83 7.66
N LEU A 126 -14.37 7.97 7.26
CA LEU A 126 -15.50 7.85 8.17
C LEU A 126 -15.62 6.43 8.74
N SER A 127 -15.43 5.42 7.92
CA SER A 127 -15.46 4.01 8.34
C SER A 127 -14.37 3.68 9.36
N ILE A 128 -13.18 4.22 9.20
CA ILE A 128 -12.06 4.01 10.13
C ILE A 128 -12.30 4.70 11.47
N ARG A 129 -12.95 5.86 11.47
CA ARG A 129 -13.24 6.62 12.67
C ARG A 129 -14.35 6.06 13.55
N GLU A 130 -15.14 5.18 13.00
CA GLU A 130 -16.22 4.53 13.75
C GLU A 130 -15.73 3.44 14.73
#